data_366806754779fdf8afb443fb3ddbd4d8
#
_entry.id   366806754779fdf8afb443fb3ddbd4d8
#
_cell.length_a   1.000
_cell.length_b   1.000
_cell.length_c   1.000
_cell.angle_alpha   90.00
_cell.angle_beta   90.00
_cell.angle_gamma   90.00
#
_symmetry.space_group_name_H-M   'P 1'
#
loop_
_entity.id
_entity.type
_entity.pdbx_description
1 polymer ?
#
loop_
_entity_poly.entity_id
_entity_poly.type
_entity_poly.pdbx_seq_one_letter_code
_entity_poly.pdbx_strand_id
1 'polypeptide(L)'
;MTDLLTQNNLWISIISILVFVFILVVAGLTQIILQKLYKSTKTKDPSKIFPQIIKIIKGPIVVLICVSAPFASITIFNEISETSLQPLLKLIINWGYKVWWIIIIFWIANLLSKITQLILTSYITTIIQKTNTGIESKILPPIRRVLPLAIYSIALLVTLDGLGVAISPLLAGFGIGGLAVALAVQPTLSNFFAGTYLVTEGELKEGDFIELDGGPSGYVVDVGWRSTKIRSRFNNLVIIPNSKMVDTIVTNFYSPTPAMNVIVNCGVSYDSNLKQVEEIVTEIANDLVKTSPYAIEEVDPFIGFSNFGDSNIDFFVFLQAKDRTESFILKSELIKRIHQRFEKEDIEINYPVRKLISDTPKD
;
A
#
# COMPACT_ATOMS: atom_id res chain seq x y z
N MET A 1 50.51 -54.39 21.96
CA MET A 1 50.19 -53.27 21.05
C MET A 1 48.87 -53.54 20.30
N THR A 2 48.61 -54.73 19.84
CA THR A 2 47.33 -55.15 19.17
C THR A 2 46.13 -55.05 20.12
N ASP A 3 46.25 -55.42 21.40
CA ASP A 3 45.14 -55.40 22.37
C ASP A 3 44.70 -53.97 22.75
N LEU A 4 45.62 -53.01 22.81
CA LEU A 4 45.31 -51.59 23.05
C LEU A 4 44.56 -50.95 21.89
N LEU A 5 44.88 -51.30 20.65
CA LEU A 5 44.20 -50.83 19.45
C LEU A 5 42.82 -51.39 19.30
N THR A 6 42.62 -52.67 19.67
CA THR A 6 41.28 -53.31 19.69
C THR A 6 40.39 -52.75 20.79
N GLN A 7 40.95 -52.43 21.96
CA GLN A 7 40.26 -51.81 23.08
C GLN A 7 39.80 -50.37 22.75
N ASN A 8 40.65 -49.58 22.07
CA ASN A 8 40.32 -48.23 21.65
C ASN A 8 39.17 -48.22 20.60
N ASN A 9 39.20 -49.15 19.64
CA ASN A 9 38.18 -49.27 18.63
C ASN A 9 36.81 -49.75 19.21
N LEU A 10 36.82 -50.54 20.28
CA LEU A 10 35.60 -50.92 21.00
C LEU A 10 34.94 -49.73 21.68
N TRP A 11 35.69 -48.86 22.36
CA TRP A 11 35.14 -47.64 22.96
C TRP A 11 34.57 -46.66 21.93
N ILE A 12 35.22 -46.50 20.80
CA ILE A 12 34.75 -45.62 19.69
C ILE A 12 33.41 -46.18 19.13
N SER A 13 33.32 -47.48 18.92
CA SER A 13 32.07 -48.11 18.49
C SER A 13 30.93 -47.91 19.49
N ILE A 14 31.22 -48.06 20.78
CA ILE A 14 30.22 -47.84 21.85
C ILE A 14 29.73 -46.40 21.84
N ILE A 15 30.67 -45.42 21.74
CA ILE A 15 30.32 -43.96 21.69
C ILE A 15 29.43 -43.67 20.48
N SER A 16 29.74 -44.21 19.28
CA SER A 16 28.96 -44.01 18.06
C SER A 16 27.55 -44.56 18.17
N ILE A 17 27.41 -45.76 18.80
CA ILE A 17 26.08 -46.37 19.06
C ILE A 17 25.32 -45.56 20.11
N LEU A 18 25.97 -45.06 21.15
CA LEU A 18 25.33 -44.19 22.17
C LEU A 18 24.81 -42.91 21.54
N VAL A 19 25.58 -42.25 20.64
CA VAL A 19 25.14 -41.06 19.90
C VAL A 19 23.94 -41.36 19.00
N PHE A 20 23.95 -42.49 18.29
CA PHE A 20 22.83 -42.93 17.48
C PHE A 20 21.54 -43.10 18.31
N VAL A 21 21.67 -43.83 19.44
CA VAL A 21 20.51 -44.05 20.36
C VAL A 21 20.06 -42.70 20.95
N PHE A 22 20.98 -41.85 21.36
CA PHE A 22 20.63 -40.52 21.88
C PHE A 22 19.85 -39.69 20.90
N ILE A 23 20.24 -39.63 19.61
CA ILE A 23 19.52 -38.90 18.58
C ILE A 23 18.11 -39.48 18.38
N LEU A 24 17.96 -40.80 18.41
CA LEU A 24 16.62 -41.46 18.32
C LEU A 24 15.74 -41.13 19.53
N VAL A 25 16.32 -41.05 20.72
CA VAL A 25 15.59 -40.63 21.93
C VAL A 25 15.14 -39.18 21.80
N VAL A 26 16.01 -38.27 21.29
CA VAL A 26 15.67 -36.88 21.02
C VAL A 26 14.54 -36.78 19.97
N ALA A 27 14.57 -37.60 18.92
CA ALA A 27 13.49 -37.70 17.94
C ALA A 27 12.14 -38.10 18.59
N GLY A 28 12.16 -39.11 19.44
CA GLY A 28 10.99 -39.57 20.20
C GLY A 28 10.43 -38.48 21.13
N LEU A 29 11.30 -37.81 21.89
CA LEU A 29 10.91 -36.71 22.76
C LEU A 29 10.32 -35.52 21.95
N THR A 30 10.95 -35.17 20.85
CA THR A 30 10.44 -34.14 19.94
C THR A 30 9.04 -34.47 19.39
N GLN A 31 8.83 -35.74 19.04
CA GLN A 31 7.53 -36.22 18.58
C GLN A 31 6.44 -36.06 19.67
N ILE A 32 6.76 -36.47 20.90
CA ILE A 32 5.84 -36.38 22.04
C ILE A 32 5.49 -34.91 22.33
N ILE A 33 6.50 -34.04 22.37
CA ILE A 33 6.33 -32.59 22.60
C ILE A 33 5.45 -31.97 21.53
N LEU A 34 5.75 -32.22 20.24
CA LEU A 34 4.97 -31.67 19.12
C LEU A 34 3.54 -32.22 19.10
N GLN A 35 3.33 -33.46 19.47
CA GLN A 35 1.98 -34.04 19.60
C GLN A 35 1.19 -33.39 20.74
N LYS A 36 1.83 -33.16 21.90
CA LYS A 36 1.22 -32.49 23.06
C LYS A 36 0.85 -31.04 22.73
N LEU A 37 1.75 -30.32 22.08
CA LEU A 37 1.52 -28.94 21.59
C LEU A 37 0.37 -28.90 20.57
N TYR A 38 0.34 -29.85 19.62
CA TYR A 38 -0.74 -29.94 18.63
C TYR A 38 -2.09 -30.17 19.29
N LYS A 39 -2.19 -31.13 20.23
CA LYS A 39 -3.43 -31.41 20.97
C LYS A 39 -3.87 -30.18 21.78
N SER A 40 -2.97 -29.55 22.53
CA SER A 40 -3.26 -28.39 23.36
C SER A 40 -3.73 -27.17 22.55
N THR A 41 -3.14 -26.93 21.38
CA THR A 41 -3.51 -25.79 20.53
C THR A 41 -4.78 -26.04 19.71
N LYS A 42 -5.02 -27.29 19.29
CA LYS A 42 -6.23 -27.67 18.56
C LYS A 42 -7.50 -27.59 19.43
N THR A 43 -7.40 -27.86 20.74
CA THR A 43 -8.54 -27.76 21.67
C THR A 43 -8.92 -26.30 21.98
N LYS A 44 -7.97 -25.37 21.90
CA LYS A 44 -8.24 -23.94 22.16
C LYS A 44 -8.88 -23.22 20.97
N ASP A 45 -8.40 -23.45 19.77
CA ASP A 45 -8.95 -22.85 18.55
C ASP A 45 -8.40 -23.59 17.31
N PRO A 46 -9.19 -24.48 16.70
CA PRO A 46 -8.75 -25.28 15.56
C PRO A 46 -8.57 -24.45 14.26
N SER A 47 -9.15 -23.25 14.19
CA SER A 47 -9.10 -22.38 13.02
C SER A 47 -7.80 -21.58 12.94
N LYS A 48 -7.05 -21.45 14.04
CA LYS A 48 -5.79 -20.70 14.06
C LYS A 48 -4.72 -21.35 13.20
N ILE A 49 -3.84 -20.50 12.65
CA ILE A 49 -2.71 -20.91 11.80
C ILE A 49 -1.75 -21.83 12.56
N PHE A 50 -1.54 -21.58 13.85
CA PHE A 50 -0.53 -22.27 14.66
C PHE A 50 -0.72 -23.79 14.77
N PRO A 51 -1.93 -24.36 15.05
CA PRO A 51 -2.16 -25.81 15.01
C PRO A 51 -1.88 -26.43 13.65
N GLN A 52 -2.19 -25.72 12.55
CA GLN A 52 -1.95 -26.20 11.20
C GLN A 52 -0.46 -26.25 10.87
N ILE A 53 0.33 -25.27 11.32
CA ILE A 53 1.79 -25.26 11.21
C ILE A 53 2.37 -26.46 11.96
N ILE A 54 1.98 -26.71 13.22
CA ILE A 54 2.45 -27.85 13.99
C ILE A 54 2.12 -29.16 13.29
N LYS A 55 0.93 -29.27 12.69
CA LYS A 55 0.52 -30.47 11.93
C LYS A 55 1.44 -30.74 10.75
N ILE A 56 1.87 -29.69 10.03
CA ILE A 56 2.78 -29.81 8.88
C ILE A 56 4.20 -30.16 9.34
N ILE A 57 4.67 -29.61 10.45
CA ILE A 57 6.06 -29.70 10.92
C ILE A 57 6.33 -30.99 11.68
N LYS A 58 5.37 -31.51 12.47
CA LYS A 58 5.57 -32.62 13.43
C LYS A 58 6.15 -33.87 12.79
N GLY A 59 5.61 -34.33 11.65
CA GLY A 59 6.11 -35.51 10.96
C GLY A 59 7.49 -35.31 10.37
N PRO A 60 7.61 -34.28 9.54
CA PRO A 60 8.83 -33.92 8.89
C PRO A 60 10.05 -33.73 9.83
N ILE A 61 9.95 -33.00 10.91
CA ILE A 61 11.09 -32.79 11.84
C ILE A 61 11.57 -34.11 12.44
N VAL A 62 10.65 -34.98 12.85
CA VAL A 62 11.02 -36.27 13.41
C VAL A 62 11.75 -37.14 12.40
N VAL A 63 11.26 -37.19 11.16
CA VAL A 63 11.91 -37.92 10.07
C VAL A 63 13.32 -37.34 9.81
N LEU A 64 13.48 -36.01 9.80
CA LEU A 64 14.78 -35.37 9.65
C LEU A 64 15.77 -35.86 10.73
N ILE A 65 15.38 -35.80 12.00
CA ILE A 65 16.21 -36.22 13.11
C ILE A 65 16.56 -37.72 12.98
N CYS A 66 15.59 -38.58 12.67
CA CYS A 66 15.84 -39.99 12.48
C CYS A 66 16.79 -40.29 11.32
N VAL A 67 16.63 -39.62 10.18
CA VAL A 67 17.50 -39.83 9.00
C VAL A 67 18.91 -39.24 9.24
N SER A 68 19.07 -38.23 10.08
CA SER A 68 20.39 -37.69 10.43
C SER A 68 21.17 -38.54 11.43
N ALA A 69 20.51 -39.37 12.21
CA ALA A 69 21.14 -40.20 13.25
C ALA A 69 22.28 -41.11 12.73
N PRO A 70 22.10 -41.92 11.64
CA PRO A 70 23.17 -42.77 11.15
C PRO A 70 24.37 -41.97 10.62
N PHE A 71 24.11 -40.87 9.96
CA PHE A 71 25.20 -40.00 9.43
C PHE A 71 26.03 -39.37 10.53
N ALA A 72 25.37 -38.82 11.57
CA ALA A 72 26.07 -38.27 12.74
C ALA A 72 26.90 -39.30 13.46
N SER A 73 26.39 -40.53 13.63
CA SER A 73 27.15 -41.60 14.29
C SER A 73 28.31 -42.10 13.44
N ILE A 74 28.20 -42.18 12.11
CA ILE A 74 29.27 -42.55 11.19
C ILE A 74 30.36 -41.49 11.15
N THR A 75 30.00 -40.19 11.14
CA THR A 75 31.00 -39.11 11.14
C THR A 75 31.85 -39.12 12.44
N ILE A 76 31.21 -39.31 13.60
CA ILE A 76 31.89 -39.42 14.88
C ILE A 76 32.83 -40.65 14.90
N PHE A 77 32.33 -41.77 14.42
CA PHE A 77 33.19 -42.96 14.31
C PHE A 77 34.40 -42.73 13.42
N ASN A 78 34.24 -42.04 12.30
CA ASN A 78 35.29 -41.81 11.31
C ASN A 78 36.34 -40.81 11.80
N GLU A 79 35.95 -39.78 12.60
CA GLU A 79 36.85 -38.77 13.15
C GLU A 79 37.69 -39.30 14.34
N ILE A 80 37.11 -40.17 15.15
CA ILE A 80 37.79 -40.64 16.35
C ILE A 80 38.60 -41.91 16.06
N SER A 81 38.20 -42.69 15.06
CA SER A 81 38.88 -43.95 14.68
C SER A 81 40.16 -43.64 13.89
N GLU A 82 41.32 -43.94 14.44
CA GLU A 82 42.63 -43.85 13.75
C GLU A 82 42.82 -44.97 12.70
N THR A 83 41.85 -45.90 12.61
CA THR A 83 41.90 -46.94 11.60
C THR A 83 41.64 -46.37 10.21
N SER A 84 42.65 -46.50 9.34
CA SER A 84 42.52 -46.14 7.93
C SER A 84 41.45 -46.99 7.25
N LEU A 85 40.21 -46.49 7.23
CA LEU A 85 39.14 -47.08 6.42
C LEU A 85 39.63 -47.26 4.98
N GLN A 86 39.33 -48.40 4.38
CA GLN A 86 39.68 -48.66 2.98
C GLN A 86 39.20 -47.48 2.11
N PRO A 87 39.97 -47.06 1.10
CA PRO A 87 39.68 -45.86 0.27
C PRO A 87 38.27 -45.90 -0.31
N LEU A 88 37.77 -47.09 -0.67
CA LEU A 88 36.44 -47.33 -1.18
C LEU A 88 35.32 -46.95 -0.13
N LEU A 89 35.54 -47.28 1.12
CA LEU A 89 34.57 -46.98 2.18
C LEU A 89 34.47 -45.48 2.46
N LYS A 90 35.63 -44.78 2.47
CA LYS A 90 35.68 -43.28 2.54
C LYS A 90 34.96 -42.62 1.40
N LEU A 91 35.10 -43.14 0.18
CA LEU A 91 34.36 -42.63 -1.00
C LEU A 91 32.85 -42.78 -0.85
N ILE A 92 32.39 -43.97 -0.43
CA ILE A 92 30.96 -44.25 -0.23
C ILE A 92 30.37 -43.35 0.86
N ILE A 93 31.05 -43.14 1.97
CA ILE A 93 30.61 -42.27 3.08
C ILE A 93 30.53 -40.83 2.61
N ASN A 94 31.54 -40.34 1.89
CA ASN A 94 31.54 -38.95 1.37
C ASN A 94 30.40 -38.69 0.37
N TRP A 95 30.18 -39.61 -0.58
CA TRP A 95 29.05 -39.51 -1.49
C TRP A 95 27.70 -39.65 -0.77
N GLY A 96 27.61 -40.56 0.19
CA GLY A 96 26.44 -40.73 1.04
C GLY A 96 26.09 -39.43 1.80
N TYR A 97 27.11 -38.75 2.35
CA TYR A 97 26.95 -37.46 3.01
C TYR A 97 26.44 -36.37 2.06
N LYS A 98 26.98 -36.28 0.85
CA LYS A 98 26.52 -35.32 -0.19
C LYS A 98 25.06 -35.58 -0.59
N VAL A 99 24.69 -36.83 -0.84
CA VAL A 99 23.31 -37.20 -1.18
C VAL A 99 22.36 -36.87 -0.01
N TRP A 100 22.75 -37.19 1.22
CA TRP A 100 21.97 -36.86 2.41
C TRP A 100 21.79 -35.34 2.57
N TRP A 101 22.84 -34.54 2.35
CA TRP A 101 22.80 -33.09 2.39
C TRP A 101 21.80 -32.52 1.36
N ILE A 102 21.83 -33.05 0.15
CA ILE A 102 20.87 -32.66 -0.92
C ILE A 102 19.42 -32.97 -0.48
N ILE A 103 19.21 -34.16 0.04
CA ILE A 103 17.87 -34.58 0.51
C ILE A 103 17.37 -33.63 1.60
N ILE A 104 18.21 -33.25 2.56
CA ILE A 104 17.84 -32.33 3.64
C ILE A 104 17.49 -30.94 3.09
N ILE A 105 18.29 -30.38 2.19
CA ILE A 105 18.03 -29.05 1.62
C ILE A 105 16.67 -29.02 0.92
N PHE A 106 16.42 -29.97 0.01
CA PHE A 106 15.15 -30.03 -0.70
C PHE A 106 13.97 -30.31 0.23
N TRP A 107 14.21 -31.05 1.29
CA TRP A 107 13.20 -31.37 2.28
C TRP A 107 12.83 -30.15 3.14
N ILE A 108 13.84 -29.37 3.57
CA ILE A 108 13.62 -28.07 4.23
C ILE A 108 12.90 -27.11 3.28
N ALA A 109 13.31 -27.05 2.01
CA ALA A 109 12.65 -26.22 0.99
C ALA A 109 11.17 -26.58 0.82
N ASN A 110 10.83 -27.89 0.77
CA ASN A 110 9.46 -28.36 0.71
C ASN A 110 8.67 -27.99 1.97
N LEU A 111 9.27 -28.12 3.15
CA LEU A 111 8.65 -27.74 4.41
C LEU A 111 8.37 -26.25 4.45
N LEU A 112 9.37 -25.43 4.09
CA LEU A 112 9.25 -23.99 4.03
C LEU A 112 8.18 -23.55 3.02
N SER A 113 8.16 -24.16 1.83
CA SER A 113 7.14 -23.92 0.80
C SER A 113 5.72 -24.21 1.33
N LYS A 114 5.52 -25.35 2.02
CA LYS A 114 4.21 -25.70 2.62
C LYS A 114 3.78 -24.73 3.71
N ILE A 115 4.70 -24.33 4.60
CA ILE A 115 4.42 -23.36 5.67
C ILE A 115 4.03 -22.01 5.06
N THR A 116 4.79 -21.54 4.10
CA THR A 116 4.53 -20.25 3.45
C THR A 116 3.19 -20.25 2.71
N GLN A 117 2.87 -21.33 1.99
CA GLN A 117 1.56 -21.50 1.35
C GLN A 117 0.41 -21.53 2.36
N LEU A 118 0.60 -22.19 3.51
CA LEU A 118 -0.39 -22.24 4.58
C LEU A 118 -0.63 -20.83 5.17
N ILE A 119 0.44 -20.11 5.53
CA ILE A 119 0.36 -18.76 6.08
C ILE A 119 -0.37 -17.86 5.09
N LEU A 120 0.03 -17.88 3.82
CA LEU A 120 -0.56 -17.08 2.77
C LEU A 120 -2.06 -17.37 2.61
N THR A 121 -2.44 -18.66 2.61
CA THR A 121 -3.84 -19.08 2.49
C THR A 121 -4.66 -18.64 3.70
N SER A 122 -4.17 -18.87 4.91
CA SER A 122 -4.90 -18.55 6.14
C SER A 122 -5.04 -17.05 6.36
N TYR A 123 -4.00 -16.27 6.05
CA TYR A 123 -4.04 -14.80 6.16
C TYR A 123 -5.08 -14.21 5.21
N ILE A 124 -5.11 -14.70 3.98
CA ILE A 124 -6.02 -14.22 2.96
C ILE A 124 -7.47 -14.64 3.24
N THR A 125 -7.73 -15.88 3.66
CA THR A 125 -9.10 -16.28 4.02
C THR A 125 -9.66 -15.44 5.16
N THR A 126 -8.82 -14.99 6.09
CA THR A 126 -9.23 -14.11 7.20
C THR A 126 -9.56 -12.69 6.71
N ILE A 127 -8.83 -12.19 5.71
CA ILE A 127 -9.09 -10.86 5.12
C ILE A 127 -10.33 -10.90 4.21
N ILE A 128 -10.49 -11.94 3.39
CA ILE A 128 -11.66 -12.11 2.51
C ILE A 128 -12.97 -12.04 3.29
N GLN A 129 -13.01 -12.64 4.47
CA GLN A 129 -14.20 -12.61 5.33
C GLN A 129 -14.54 -11.21 5.85
N LYS A 130 -13.58 -10.26 5.80
CA LYS A 130 -13.75 -8.89 6.27
C LYS A 130 -13.92 -7.86 5.15
N THR A 131 -13.45 -8.13 3.95
CA THR A 131 -13.44 -7.19 2.82
C THR A 131 -13.87 -7.88 1.53
N ASN A 132 -15.00 -7.46 0.97
CA ASN A 132 -15.58 -7.99 -0.29
C ASN A 132 -14.88 -7.43 -1.56
N THR A 133 -13.55 -7.27 -1.56
CA THR A 133 -12.84 -6.51 -2.63
C THR A 133 -12.46 -7.32 -3.87
N GLY A 134 -12.56 -8.65 -3.84
CA GLY A 134 -12.22 -9.51 -5.00
C GLY A 134 -10.74 -9.47 -5.45
N ILE A 135 -9.90 -8.72 -4.75
CA ILE A 135 -8.45 -8.57 -5.05
C ILE A 135 -7.73 -9.90 -4.83
N GLU A 136 -8.14 -10.63 -3.80
CA GLU A 136 -7.53 -11.86 -3.33
C GLU A 136 -7.59 -12.97 -4.40
N SER A 137 -8.70 -13.05 -5.15
CA SER A 137 -8.87 -14.04 -6.22
C SER A 137 -7.92 -13.80 -7.41
N LYS A 138 -7.42 -12.58 -7.61
CA LYS A 138 -6.57 -12.21 -8.74
C LYS A 138 -5.08 -12.22 -8.40
N ILE A 139 -4.69 -11.79 -7.20
CA ILE A 139 -3.27 -11.65 -6.80
C ILE A 139 -2.70 -12.94 -6.20
N LEU A 140 -3.52 -13.69 -5.47
CA LEU A 140 -3.07 -14.88 -4.77
C LEU A 140 -2.53 -16.01 -5.67
N PRO A 141 -3.17 -16.37 -6.80
CA PRO A 141 -2.69 -17.46 -7.63
C PRO A 141 -1.28 -17.24 -8.18
N PRO A 142 -0.89 -16.05 -8.69
CA PRO A 142 0.49 -15.77 -9.09
C PRO A 142 1.50 -15.94 -7.95
N ILE A 143 1.21 -15.39 -6.76
CA ILE A 143 2.12 -15.46 -5.61
C ILE A 143 2.31 -16.92 -5.16
N ARG A 144 1.23 -17.72 -5.11
CA ARG A 144 1.31 -19.15 -4.79
C ARG A 144 2.19 -19.96 -5.74
N ARG A 145 2.32 -19.53 -7.00
CA ARG A 145 3.17 -20.20 -7.99
C ARG A 145 4.62 -19.72 -7.92
N VAL A 146 4.85 -18.42 -7.77
CA VAL A 146 6.19 -17.81 -7.78
C VAL A 146 6.97 -18.12 -6.51
N LEU A 147 6.31 -18.12 -5.35
CA LEU A 147 6.98 -18.28 -4.06
C LEU A 147 7.66 -19.65 -3.88
N PRO A 148 7.04 -20.79 -4.19
CA PRO A 148 7.72 -22.08 -4.20
C PRO A 148 8.88 -22.14 -5.19
N LEU A 149 8.71 -21.55 -6.38
CA LEU A 149 9.78 -21.48 -7.37
C LEU A 149 11.01 -20.78 -6.83
N ALA A 150 10.85 -19.64 -6.15
CA ALA A 150 11.95 -18.92 -5.51
C ALA A 150 12.63 -19.76 -4.41
N ILE A 151 11.84 -20.43 -3.56
CA ILE A 151 12.38 -21.29 -2.48
C ILE A 151 13.19 -22.46 -3.07
N TYR A 152 12.68 -23.13 -4.10
CA TYR A 152 13.41 -24.24 -4.71
C TYR A 152 14.62 -23.79 -5.53
N SER A 153 14.60 -22.58 -6.11
CA SER A 153 15.77 -21.99 -6.78
C SER A 153 16.90 -21.73 -5.79
N ILE A 154 16.57 -21.18 -4.61
CA ILE A 154 17.56 -20.98 -3.52
C ILE A 154 18.08 -22.34 -3.04
N ALA A 155 17.22 -23.32 -2.83
CA ALA A 155 17.63 -24.68 -2.43
C ALA A 155 18.57 -25.33 -3.46
N LEU A 156 18.32 -25.13 -4.74
CA LEU A 156 19.17 -25.60 -5.81
C LEU A 156 20.56 -24.93 -5.76
N LEU A 157 20.64 -23.62 -5.58
CA LEU A 157 21.91 -22.90 -5.46
C LEU A 157 22.73 -23.37 -4.26
N VAL A 158 22.09 -23.50 -3.08
CA VAL A 158 22.74 -24.04 -1.87
C VAL A 158 23.23 -25.47 -2.09
N THR A 159 22.48 -26.27 -2.83
CA THR A 159 22.88 -27.65 -3.17
C THR A 159 24.10 -27.65 -4.09
N LEU A 160 24.12 -26.83 -5.12
CA LEU A 160 25.24 -26.73 -6.06
C LEU A 160 26.51 -26.26 -5.35
N ASP A 161 26.41 -25.27 -4.47
CA ASP A 161 27.53 -24.80 -3.63
C ASP A 161 28.11 -25.92 -2.74
N GLY A 162 27.24 -26.66 -2.06
CA GLY A 162 27.65 -27.81 -1.22
C GLY A 162 28.28 -28.97 -2.03
N LEU A 163 28.01 -29.05 -3.33
CA LEU A 163 28.66 -29.98 -4.25
C LEU A 163 30.01 -29.47 -4.77
N GLY A 164 30.39 -28.22 -4.48
CA GLY A 164 31.63 -27.59 -4.95
C GLY A 164 31.50 -26.95 -6.34
N VAL A 165 30.28 -26.75 -6.85
CA VAL A 165 30.08 -26.02 -8.10
C VAL A 165 30.17 -24.53 -7.84
N ALA A 166 30.95 -23.82 -8.65
CA ALA A 166 31.07 -22.37 -8.56
C ALA A 166 29.72 -21.68 -8.87
N ILE A 167 29.03 -21.20 -7.84
CA ILE A 167 27.69 -20.56 -7.98
C ILE A 167 27.75 -19.07 -8.29
N SER A 168 28.92 -18.42 -8.23
CA SER A 168 29.07 -16.99 -8.47
C SER A 168 28.47 -16.51 -9.82
N PRO A 169 28.65 -17.22 -10.96
CA PRO A 169 28.01 -16.83 -12.22
C PRO A 169 26.47 -16.95 -12.16
N LEU A 170 25.96 -17.97 -11.45
CA LEU A 170 24.52 -18.15 -11.27
C LEU A 170 23.94 -17.05 -10.39
N LEU A 171 24.61 -16.69 -9.29
CA LEU A 171 24.21 -15.59 -8.43
C LEU A 171 24.19 -14.25 -9.18
N ALA A 172 25.20 -14.00 -10.02
CA ALA A 172 25.22 -12.82 -10.89
C ALA A 172 24.00 -12.78 -11.82
N GLY A 173 23.70 -13.91 -12.49
CA GLY A 173 22.51 -14.05 -13.33
C GLY A 173 21.21 -13.84 -12.58
N PHE A 174 21.07 -14.44 -11.39
CA PHE A 174 19.91 -14.23 -10.52
C PHE A 174 19.80 -12.77 -10.04
N GLY A 175 20.93 -12.11 -9.78
CA GLY A 175 20.96 -10.69 -9.39
C GLY A 175 20.43 -9.78 -10.51
N ILE A 176 20.89 -9.97 -11.73
CA ILE A 176 20.43 -9.21 -12.92
C ILE A 176 18.95 -9.53 -13.19
N GLY A 177 18.58 -10.81 -13.21
CA GLY A 177 17.20 -11.24 -13.39
C GLY A 177 16.26 -10.69 -12.31
N GLY A 178 16.71 -10.70 -11.05
CA GLY A 178 15.99 -10.12 -9.92
C GLY A 178 15.77 -8.61 -10.06
N LEU A 179 16.80 -7.89 -10.50
CA LEU A 179 16.69 -6.45 -10.80
C LEU A 179 15.68 -6.19 -11.92
N ALA A 180 15.71 -6.97 -12.99
CA ALA A 180 14.75 -6.84 -14.09
C ALA A 180 13.30 -7.07 -13.61
N VAL A 181 13.07 -8.09 -12.77
CA VAL A 181 11.76 -8.35 -12.16
C VAL A 181 11.35 -7.21 -11.23
N ALA A 182 12.26 -6.69 -10.40
CA ALA A 182 11.99 -5.58 -9.50
C ALA A 182 11.54 -4.32 -10.26
N LEU A 183 12.23 -3.97 -11.35
CA LEU A 183 11.86 -2.85 -12.22
C LEU A 183 10.50 -3.07 -12.92
N ALA A 184 10.20 -4.29 -13.31
CA ALA A 184 8.92 -4.61 -13.95
C ALA A 184 7.72 -4.51 -12.98
N VAL A 185 7.93 -4.81 -11.68
CA VAL A 185 6.88 -4.76 -10.64
C VAL A 185 6.79 -3.40 -9.95
N GLN A 186 7.81 -2.55 -10.08
CA GLN A 186 7.93 -1.25 -9.43
C GLN A 186 6.67 -0.38 -9.55
N PRO A 187 6.01 -0.19 -10.73
CA PRO A 187 4.81 0.64 -10.84
C PRO A 187 3.62 0.07 -10.06
N THR A 188 3.52 -1.26 -9.99
CA THR A 188 2.45 -1.92 -9.23
C THR A 188 2.62 -1.70 -7.74
N LEU A 189 3.85 -1.83 -7.26
CA LEU A 189 4.19 -1.64 -5.85
C LEU A 189 4.05 -0.18 -5.43
N SER A 190 4.47 0.78 -6.28
CA SER A 190 4.28 2.22 -6.08
C SER A 190 2.80 2.56 -5.91
N ASN A 191 1.93 2.08 -6.80
CA ASN A 191 0.49 2.31 -6.68
C ASN A 191 -0.13 1.70 -5.43
N PHE A 192 0.34 0.52 -5.01
CA PHE A 192 -0.13 -0.13 -3.80
C PHE A 192 0.23 0.69 -2.55
N PHE A 193 1.48 1.13 -2.42
CA PHE A 193 1.90 1.96 -1.29
C PHE A 193 1.21 3.32 -1.29
N ALA A 194 1.08 3.96 -2.45
CA ALA A 194 0.35 5.21 -2.59
C ALA A 194 -1.12 5.05 -2.16
N GLY A 195 -1.80 3.98 -2.59
CA GLY A 195 -3.17 3.70 -2.17
C GLY A 195 -3.31 3.47 -0.66
N THR A 196 -2.36 2.74 -0.07
CA THR A 196 -2.31 2.53 1.37
C THR A 196 -2.12 3.86 2.12
N TYR A 197 -1.24 4.72 1.63
CA TYR A 197 -0.99 6.06 2.18
C TYR A 197 -2.27 6.91 2.16
N LEU A 198 -2.91 7.06 0.99
CA LEU A 198 -4.15 7.83 0.83
C LEU A 198 -5.27 7.40 1.79
N VAL A 199 -5.42 6.08 1.97
CA VAL A 199 -6.44 5.52 2.89
C VAL A 199 -6.07 5.73 4.37
N THR A 200 -4.78 5.59 4.70
CA THR A 200 -4.32 5.64 6.09
C THR A 200 -4.32 7.07 6.64
N GLU A 201 -3.95 8.05 5.83
CA GLU A 201 -3.98 9.47 6.23
C GLU A 201 -5.40 10.04 6.23
N GLY A 202 -6.31 9.45 5.46
CA GLY A 202 -7.72 9.84 5.45
C GLY A 202 -8.00 11.24 4.90
N GLU A 203 -7.06 11.78 4.11
CA GLU A 203 -7.18 13.10 3.46
C GLU A 203 -8.21 13.13 2.34
N LEU A 204 -8.47 11.95 1.74
CA LEU A 204 -9.48 11.76 0.70
C LEU A 204 -10.55 10.79 1.17
N LYS A 205 -11.80 11.24 1.20
CA LYS A 205 -12.96 10.44 1.58
C LYS A 205 -13.91 10.27 0.39
N GLU A 206 -14.66 9.17 0.39
CA GLU A 206 -15.76 9.00 -0.56
C GLU A 206 -16.75 10.15 -0.42
N GLY A 207 -17.13 10.76 -1.55
CA GLY A 207 -17.99 11.92 -1.62
C GLY A 207 -17.27 13.27 -1.66
N ASP A 208 -15.99 13.37 -1.32
CA ASP A 208 -15.22 14.61 -1.45
C ASP A 208 -15.14 15.06 -2.91
N PHE A 209 -15.28 16.36 -3.16
CA PHE A 209 -14.96 16.93 -4.46
C PHE A 209 -13.51 17.37 -4.50
N ILE A 210 -12.76 16.78 -5.43
CA ILE A 210 -11.32 17.04 -5.58
C ILE A 210 -10.99 17.56 -6.98
N GLU A 211 -9.89 18.27 -7.08
CA GLU A 211 -9.31 18.74 -8.33
C GLU A 211 -7.80 18.51 -8.30
N LEU A 212 -7.28 17.85 -9.34
CA LEU A 212 -5.86 17.64 -9.53
C LEU A 212 -5.28 18.81 -10.32
N ASP A 213 -4.11 19.30 -9.94
CA ASP A 213 -3.42 20.35 -10.68
C ASP A 213 -3.12 19.91 -12.12
N GLY A 214 -3.62 20.68 -13.08
CA GLY A 214 -3.56 20.36 -14.51
C GLY A 214 -4.26 19.05 -14.91
N GLY A 215 -5.13 18.50 -14.05
CA GLY A 215 -5.79 17.23 -14.25
C GLY A 215 -7.32 17.26 -14.12
N PRO A 216 -7.95 16.09 -14.00
CA PRO A 216 -9.39 15.98 -13.86
C PRO A 216 -9.87 16.41 -12.47
N SER A 217 -11.14 16.87 -12.41
CA SER A 217 -11.86 17.15 -11.17
C SER A 217 -13.14 16.32 -11.07
N GLY A 218 -13.56 15.99 -9.85
CA GLY A 218 -14.77 15.23 -9.61
C GLY A 218 -14.95 14.75 -8.18
N TYR A 219 -16.06 14.06 -7.94
CA TYR A 219 -16.36 13.45 -6.65
C TYR A 219 -15.64 12.11 -6.49
N VAL A 220 -14.96 11.90 -5.38
CA VAL A 220 -14.33 10.63 -5.04
C VAL A 220 -15.41 9.55 -4.87
N VAL A 221 -15.31 8.48 -5.65
CA VAL A 221 -16.22 7.33 -5.63
C VAL A 221 -15.65 6.20 -4.79
N ASP A 222 -14.34 5.95 -4.94
CA ASP A 222 -13.66 4.84 -4.28
C ASP A 222 -12.14 5.05 -4.34
N VAL A 223 -11.46 4.78 -3.24
CA VAL A 223 -10.00 4.75 -3.16
C VAL A 223 -9.57 3.29 -3.08
N GLY A 224 -9.27 2.70 -4.23
CA GLY A 224 -8.85 1.31 -4.32
C GLY A 224 -7.36 1.12 -4.02
N TRP A 225 -6.92 -0.14 -3.97
CA TRP A 225 -5.51 -0.48 -3.69
C TRP A 225 -4.51 0.02 -4.76
N ARG A 226 -4.94 0.21 -6.01
CA ARG A 226 -4.10 0.64 -7.13
C ARG A 226 -4.51 1.99 -7.72
N SER A 227 -5.77 2.34 -7.66
CA SER A 227 -6.32 3.51 -8.33
C SER A 227 -7.49 4.09 -7.56
N THR A 228 -7.56 5.42 -7.56
CA THR A 228 -8.68 6.20 -7.07
C THR A 228 -9.65 6.47 -8.23
N LYS A 229 -10.94 6.31 -7.98
CA LYS A 229 -12.01 6.56 -8.94
C LYS A 229 -12.71 7.84 -8.57
N ILE A 230 -12.85 8.76 -9.51
CA ILE A 230 -13.64 9.98 -9.35
C ILE A 230 -14.73 10.05 -10.40
N ARG A 231 -15.86 10.62 -10.03
CA ARG A 231 -16.98 10.92 -10.94
C ARG A 231 -16.91 12.39 -11.32
N SER A 232 -16.63 12.66 -12.60
CA SER A 232 -16.58 14.01 -13.13
C SER A 232 -17.95 14.69 -13.12
N ARG A 233 -18.00 16.02 -13.34
CA ARG A 233 -19.25 16.78 -13.48
C ARG A 233 -20.14 16.30 -14.63
N PHE A 234 -19.55 15.70 -15.66
CA PHE A 234 -20.28 15.12 -16.80
C PHE A 234 -20.74 13.68 -16.55
N ASN A 235 -20.69 13.22 -15.27
CA ASN A 235 -21.06 11.87 -14.85
C ASN A 235 -20.16 10.75 -15.44
N ASN A 236 -18.96 11.08 -15.89
CA ASN A 236 -17.98 10.10 -16.37
C ASN A 236 -17.12 9.60 -15.21
N LEU A 237 -16.79 8.31 -15.24
CA LEU A 237 -15.85 7.73 -14.29
C LEU A 237 -14.40 7.96 -14.78
N VAL A 238 -13.61 8.66 -13.99
CA VAL A 238 -12.18 8.86 -14.21
C VAL A 238 -11.43 7.99 -13.25
N ILE A 239 -10.49 7.19 -13.76
CA ILE A 239 -9.67 6.26 -12.98
C ILE A 239 -8.23 6.79 -12.98
N ILE A 240 -7.75 7.14 -11.80
CA ILE A 240 -6.43 7.75 -11.60
C ILE A 240 -5.54 6.77 -10.83
N PRO A 241 -4.35 6.40 -11.34
CA PRO A 241 -3.39 5.61 -10.59
C PRO A 241 -3.02 6.31 -9.26
N ASN A 242 -2.96 5.57 -8.16
CA ASN A 242 -2.70 6.15 -6.84
C ASN A 242 -1.33 6.83 -6.75
N SER A 243 -0.30 6.28 -7.42
CA SER A 243 1.01 6.93 -7.48
C SER A 243 0.92 8.34 -8.08
N LYS A 244 0.09 8.52 -9.13
CA LYS A 244 -0.12 9.83 -9.74
C LYS A 244 -0.90 10.78 -8.80
N MET A 245 -1.82 10.26 -7.99
CA MET A 245 -2.54 11.07 -6.99
C MET A 245 -1.59 11.65 -5.93
N VAL A 246 -0.65 10.83 -5.45
CA VAL A 246 0.32 11.24 -4.41
C VAL A 246 1.40 12.16 -4.97
N ASP A 247 1.75 12.01 -6.25
CA ASP A 247 2.78 12.83 -6.93
C ASP A 247 2.25 14.19 -7.43
N THR A 248 0.94 14.46 -7.29
CA THR A 248 0.29 15.67 -7.82
C THR A 248 -0.33 16.47 -6.66
N ILE A 249 -0.41 17.80 -6.84
CA ILE A 249 -1.16 18.66 -5.92
C ILE A 249 -2.65 18.35 -6.09
N VAL A 250 -3.31 18.00 -5.00
CA VAL A 250 -4.75 17.73 -4.94
C VAL A 250 -5.42 18.79 -4.09
N THR A 251 -6.35 19.53 -4.67
CA THR A 251 -7.22 20.43 -3.93
C THR A 251 -8.48 19.69 -3.52
N ASN A 252 -8.70 19.52 -2.21
CA ASN A 252 -9.92 18.95 -1.66
C ASN A 252 -10.86 20.09 -1.22
N PHE A 253 -12.01 20.21 -1.87
CA PHE A 253 -13.00 21.27 -1.59
C PHE A 253 -13.93 20.94 -0.42
N TYR A 254 -13.79 19.77 0.18
CA TYR A 254 -14.59 19.31 1.33
C TYR A 254 -13.76 19.26 2.62
N SER A 255 -12.46 19.53 2.53
CA SER A 255 -11.54 19.54 3.68
C SER A 255 -10.88 20.93 3.82
N PRO A 256 -10.77 21.50 5.03
CA PRO A 256 -11.21 20.98 6.34
C PRO A 256 -12.73 21.03 6.55
N THR A 257 -13.45 21.84 5.78
CA THR A 257 -14.92 21.97 5.80
C THR A 257 -15.44 22.08 4.37
N PRO A 258 -16.70 21.68 4.07
CA PRO A 258 -17.29 21.83 2.75
C PRO A 258 -17.62 23.29 2.39
N ALA A 259 -17.52 24.21 3.34
CA ALA A 259 -17.82 25.62 3.17
C ALA A 259 -16.98 26.29 2.07
N MET A 260 -17.63 26.99 1.18
CA MET A 260 -16.99 27.66 0.02
C MET A 260 -17.14 29.16 0.07
N ASN A 261 -16.01 29.85 -0.10
CA ASN A 261 -16.03 31.30 -0.27
C ASN A 261 -16.58 31.66 -1.65
N VAL A 262 -17.59 32.52 -1.67
CA VAL A 262 -18.21 33.08 -2.87
C VAL A 262 -17.78 34.53 -3.02
N ILE A 263 -17.08 34.83 -4.09
CA ILE A 263 -16.66 36.19 -4.42
C ILE A 263 -17.35 36.59 -5.72
N VAL A 264 -18.07 37.72 -5.67
CA VAL A 264 -18.68 38.38 -6.82
C VAL A 264 -17.97 39.70 -7.05
N ASN A 265 -17.33 39.82 -8.21
CA ASN A 265 -16.72 41.09 -8.64
C ASN A 265 -17.74 41.88 -9.43
N CYS A 266 -17.85 43.16 -9.15
CA CYS A 266 -18.72 44.12 -9.82
C CYS A 266 -17.99 45.46 -9.94
N GLY A 267 -18.47 46.33 -10.82
CA GLY A 267 -17.94 47.70 -10.95
C GLY A 267 -19.06 48.72 -11.09
N VAL A 268 -18.85 49.90 -10.57
CA VAL A 268 -19.77 51.06 -10.69
C VAL A 268 -19.09 52.21 -11.34
N SER A 269 -19.92 53.15 -11.93
CA SER A 269 -19.43 54.35 -12.55
C SER A 269 -18.54 55.20 -11.60
N TYR A 270 -17.59 55.90 -12.15
CA TYR A 270 -16.78 56.88 -11.40
C TYR A 270 -17.62 58.02 -10.80
N ASP A 271 -18.83 58.28 -11.36
CA ASP A 271 -19.77 59.26 -10.87
C ASP A 271 -20.67 58.77 -9.74
N SER A 272 -20.58 57.46 -9.40
CA SER A 272 -21.38 56.86 -8.35
C SER A 272 -20.93 57.29 -6.96
N ASN A 273 -21.88 57.42 -6.04
CA ASN A 273 -21.60 57.59 -4.61
C ASN A 273 -21.21 56.28 -3.98
N LEU A 274 -19.90 56.09 -3.74
CA LEU A 274 -19.37 54.84 -3.21
C LEU A 274 -19.94 54.45 -1.85
N LYS A 275 -20.26 55.43 -0.99
CA LYS A 275 -20.88 55.18 0.32
C LYS A 275 -22.28 54.58 0.17
N GLN A 276 -23.07 55.16 -0.75
CA GLN A 276 -24.40 54.60 -1.07
C GLN A 276 -24.32 53.18 -1.65
N VAL A 277 -23.36 52.92 -2.56
CA VAL A 277 -23.10 51.58 -3.10
C VAL A 277 -22.77 50.61 -2.01
N GLU A 278 -21.88 50.94 -1.08
CA GLU A 278 -21.48 50.09 0.03
C GLU A 278 -22.69 49.75 0.93
N GLU A 279 -23.49 50.76 1.31
CA GLU A 279 -24.68 50.58 2.16
C GLU A 279 -25.71 49.65 1.48
N ILE A 280 -26.01 49.85 0.21
CA ILE A 280 -26.99 49.09 -0.55
C ILE A 280 -26.52 47.65 -0.74
N VAL A 281 -25.27 47.44 -1.13
CA VAL A 281 -24.73 46.10 -1.35
C VAL A 281 -24.60 45.33 -0.05
N THR A 282 -24.27 46.00 1.06
CA THR A 282 -24.26 45.42 2.39
C THR A 282 -25.67 44.97 2.80
N GLU A 283 -26.68 45.77 2.54
CA GLU A 283 -28.09 45.40 2.81
C GLU A 283 -28.49 44.19 1.99
N ILE A 284 -28.20 44.13 0.69
CA ILE A 284 -28.48 43.01 -0.21
C ILE A 284 -27.79 41.73 0.28
N ALA A 285 -26.51 41.82 0.61
CA ALA A 285 -25.71 40.68 1.04
C ALA A 285 -26.20 40.11 2.37
N ASN A 286 -26.53 40.97 3.34
CA ASN A 286 -27.11 40.56 4.62
C ASN A 286 -28.50 39.93 4.47
N ASP A 287 -29.36 40.51 3.61
CA ASP A 287 -30.68 39.93 3.33
C ASP A 287 -30.54 38.55 2.63
N LEU A 288 -29.62 38.44 1.70
CA LEU A 288 -29.35 37.19 1.02
C LEU A 288 -28.86 36.09 1.98
N VAL A 289 -27.92 36.42 2.86
CA VAL A 289 -27.39 35.44 3.86
C VAL A 289 -28.51 34.95 4.78
N LYS A 290 -29.43 35.83 5.20
CA LYS A 290 -30.58 35.47 6.08
C LYS A 290 -31.69 34.70 5.36
N THR A 291 -31.89 34.94 4.09
CA THR A 291 -33.04 34.38 3.34
C THR A 291 -32.67 33.17 2.51
N SER A 292 -31.43 33.00 2.13
CA SER A 292 -30.99 31.88 1.28
C SER A 292 -30.61 30.66 2.12
N PRO A 293 -31.18 29.48 1.85
CA PRO A 293 -30.81 28.24 2.53
C PRO A 293 -29.39 27.77 2.20
N TYR A 294 -28.75 28.37 1.21
CA TYR A 294 -27.42 28.00 0.68
C TYR A 294 -26.27 28.78 1.32
N ALA A 295 -26.56 29.89 2.01
CA ALA A 295 -25.56 30.69 2.69
C ALA A 295 -25.25 30.15 4.11
N ILE A 296 -24.07 30.48 4.61
CA ILE A 296 -23.68 30.28 6.02
C ILE A 296 -23.96 31.58 6.75
N GLU A 297 -24.96 31.56 7.67
CA GLU A 297 -25.45 32.74 8.36
C GLU A 297 -24.46 33.27 9.40
N GLU A 298 -23.60 32.41 9.93
CA GLU A 298 -22.60 32.76 10.95
C GLU A 298 -21.43 33.60 10.43
N VAL A 299 -21.31 33.76 9.11
CA VAL A 299 -20.25 34.52 8.46
C VAL A 299 -20.82 35.79 7.87
N ASP A 300 -20.44 36.92 8.45
CA ASP A 300 -20.85 38.23 7.95
C ASP A 300 -20.33 38.48 6.53
N PRO A 301 -21.20 38.98 5.62
CA PRO A 301 -20.76 39.40 4.29
C PRO A 301 -19.76 40.54 4.37
N PHE A 302 -18.82 40.57 3.43
CA PHE A 302 -17.84 41.65 3.35
C PHE A 302 -17.83 42.25 1.94
N ILE A 303 -17.76 43.59 1.90
CA ILE A 303 -17.62 44.37 0.69
C ILE A 303 -16.33 45.12 0.71
N GLY A 304 -15.60 45.14 -0.39
CA GLY A 304 -14.39 45.90 -0.53
C GLY A 304 -14.22 46.50 -1.94
N PHE A 305 -13.91 47.78 -2.05
CA PHE A 305 -13.44 48.36 -3.30
C PHE A 305 -12.01 47.91 -3.55
N SER A 306 -11.74 47.39 -4.75
CA SER A 306 -10.49 46.71 -5.06
C SER A 306 -9.59 47.44 -6.03
N ASN A 307 -10.15 48.22 -6.97
CA ASN A 307 -9.36 48.86 -8.02
C ASN A 307 -10.11 50.03 -8.69
N PHE A 308 -9.33 50.98 -9.23
CA PHE A 308 -9.81 51.95 -10.22
C PHE A 308 -9.56 51.35 -11.61
N GLY A 309 -10.61 50.76 -12.18
CA GLY A 309 -10.57 50.14 -13.49
C GLY A 309 -10.65 51.12 -14.64
N ASP A 310 -10.54 50.63 -15.88
CA ASP A 310 -10.54 51.49 -17.08
C ASP A 310 -11.82 52.32 -17.26
N SER A 311 -12.94 51.82 -16.78
CA SER A 311 -14.26 52.51 -16.92
C SER A 311 -15.09 52.47 -15.64
N ASN A 312 -14.66 51.79 -14.61
CA ASN A 312 -15.40 51.58 -13.37
C ASN A 312 -14.50 51.69 -12.13
N ILE A 313 -15.11 51.88 -10.99
CA ILE A 313 -14.52 51.56 -9.68
C ILE A 313 -14.95 50.13 -9.34
N ASP A 314 -13.96 49.25 -9.29
CA ASP A 314 -14.21 47.84 -9.05
C ASP A 314 -14.37 47.54 -7.55
N PHE A 315 -15.34 46.69 -7.21
CA PHE A 315 -15.55 46.19 -5.87
C PHE A 315 -15.86 44.71 -5.89
N PHE A 316 -15.69 44.05 -4.76
CA PHE A 316 -16.10 42.67 -4.57
C PHE A 316 -17.00 42.50 -3.38
N VAL A 317 -17.86 41.48 -3.46
CA VAL A 317 -18.72 41.02 -2.37
C VAL A 317 -18.33 39.61 -2.00
N PHE A 318 -18.04 39.40 -0.73
CA PHE A 318 -17.68 38.11 -0.15
C PHE A 318 -18.87 37.57 0.63
N LEU A 319 -19.20 36.32 0.40
CA LEU A 319 -20.15 35.49 1.13
C LEU A 319 -19.57 34.09 1.32
N GLN A 320 -20.15 33.31 2.21
CA GLN A 320 -19.79 31.91 2.34
C GLN A 320 -21.00 31.01 2.09
N ALA A 321 -20.83 30.00 1.21
CA ALA A 321 -21.83 28.98 0.90
C ALA A 321 -21.51 27.69 1.69
N LYS A 322 -22.53 26.87 1.93
CA LYS A 322 -22.40 25.62 2.69
C LYS A 322 -21.56 24.57 1.97
N ASP A 323 -21.62 24.53 0.64
CA ASP A 323 -20.80 23.65 -0.18
C ASP A 323 -20.50 24.22 -1.57
N ARG A 324 -19.73 23.45 -2.36
CA ARG A 324 -19.33 23.84 -3.72
C ARG A 324 -20.51 24.00 -4.69
N THR A 325 -21.51 23.14 -4.61
CA THR A 325 -22.68 23.19 -5.52
C THR A 325 -23.53 24.42 -5.19
N GLU A 326 -23.78 24.64 -3.93
CA GLU A 326 -24.54 25.76 -3.41
C GLU A 326 -23.85 27.10 -3.67
N SER A 327 -22.50 27.12 -3.73
CA SER A 327 -21.74 28.33 -4.06
C SER A 327 -22.10 28.94 -5.42
N PHE A 328 -22.38 28.10 -6.42
CA PHE A 328 -22.81 28.59 -7.75
C PHE A 328 -24.21 29.20 -7.71
N ILE A 329 -25.11 28.59 -6.94
CA ILE A 329 -26.48 29.08 -6.78
C ILE A 329 -26.47 30.43 -6.06
N LEU A 330 -25.76 30.50 -4.93
CA LEU A 330 -25.64 31.69 -4.12
C LEU A 330 -24.99 32.85 -4.90
N LYS A 331 -23.92 32.56 -5.69
CA LYS A 331 -23.31 33.53 -6.58
C LYS A 331 -24.29 34.09 -7.60
N SER A 332 -25.06 33.25 -8.25
CA SER A 332 -26.06 33.66 -9.25
C SER A 332 -27.17 34.49 -8.62
N GLU A 333 -27.60 34.16 -7.41
CA GLU A 333 -28.64 34.88 -6.69
C GLU A 333 -28.15 36.27 -6.26
N LEU A 334 -26.92 36.37 -5.75
CA LEU A 334 -26.30 37.65 -5.40
C LEU A 334 -26.21 38.60 -6.59
N ILE A 335 -25.73 38.10 -7.74
CA ILE A 335 -25.63 38.91 -8.97
C ILE A 335 -26.99 39.45 -9.38
N LYS A 336 -28.05 38.63 -9.35
CA LYS A 336 -29.41 39.06 -9.70
C LYS A 336 -29.94 40.11 -8.77
N ARG A 337 -29.74 39.96 -7.43
CA ARG A 337 -30.23 40.95 -6.46
C ARG A 337 -29.46 42.28 -6.57
N ILE A 338 -28.14 42.27 -6.79
CA ILE A 338 -27.35 43.46 -7.03
C ILE A 338 -27.85 44.18 -8.25
N HIS A 339 -28.02 43.49 -9.39
CA HIS A 339 -28.46 44.09 -10.63
C HIS A 339 -29.85 44.74 -10.47
N GLN A 340 -30.85 44.03 -9.90
CA GLN A 340 -32.18 44.54 -9.68
C GLN A 340 -32.22 45.78 -8.74
N ARG A 341 -31.38 45.81 -7.72
CA ARG A 341 -31.37 46.89 -6.77
C ARG A 341 -30.65 48.11 -7.36
N PHE A 342 -29.57 47.92 -8.11
CA PHE A 342 -28.85 49.01 -8.79
C PHE A 342 -29.71 49.72 -9.80
N GLU A 343 -30.53 48.97 -10.59
CA GLU A 343 -31.50 49.52 -11.52
C GLU A 343 -32.55 50.40 -10.80
N LYS A 344 -32.98 50.06 -9.60
CA LYS A 344 -33.94 50.83 -8.80
C LYS A 344 -33.36 52.08 -8.16
N GLU A 345 -32.10 52.07 -7.87
CA GLU A 345 -31.36 53.16 -7.17
C GLU A 345 -30.57 54.04 -8.11
N ASP A 346 -30.77 53.87 -9.45
CA ASP A 346 -30.03 54.60 -10.52
C ASP A 346 -28.49 54.49 -10.36
N ILE A 347 -27.99 53.34 -9.86
CA ILE A 347 -26.57 53.05 -9.79
C ILE A 347 -26.12 52.44 -11.12
N GLU A 348 -25.26 53.12 -11.83
CA GLU A 348 -24.81 52.68 -13.15
C GLU A 348 -23.67 51.69 -13.11
N ILE A 349 -23.88 50.56 -13.81
CA ILE A 349 -22.81 49.61 -14.18
C ILE A 349 -22.37 49.95 -15.58
N ASN A 350 -21.22 50.61 -15.73
CA ASN A 350 -20.76 51.11 -17.00
C ASN A 350 -20.52 50.04 -18.06
N TYR A 351 -20.89 50.39 -19.29
CA TYR A 351 -20.28 49.78 -20.46
C TYR A 351 -18.85 50.29 -20.62
N PRO A 352 -17.98 49.66 -21.47
CA PRO A 352 -16.67 50.23 -21.77
C PRO A 352 -16.78 51.66 -22.29
N VAL A 353 -16.29 52.63 -21.53
CA VAL A 353 -16.38 54.07 -21.84
C VAL A 353 -15.12 54.51 -22.56
N ARG A 354 -15.28 55.34 -23.63
CA ARG A 354 -14.18 56.00 -24.33
C ARG A 354 -14.45 57.51 -24.45
N LYS A 355 -13.53 58.32 -23.95
CA LYS A 355 -13.58 59.76 -24.12
C LYS A 355 -12.96 60.11 -25.46
N LEU A 356 -13.81 60.59 -26.42
CA LEU A 356 -13.34 61.11 -27.68
C LEU A 356 -13.00 62.58 -27.53
N ILE A 357 -11.75 62.94 -27.80
CA ILE A 357 -11.31 64.34 -27.86
C ILE A 357 -11.20 64.70 -29.34
N SER A 358 -12.10 65.54 -29.85
CA SER A 358 -11.96 66.09 -31.19
C SER A 358 -11.32 67.47 -31.11
N ASP A 359 -10.15 67.61 -31.64
CA ASP A 359 -9.55 68.93 -31.89
C ASP A 359 -10.31 69.62 -33.09
N THR A 360 -11.33 70.38 -32.77
CA THR A 360 -11.94 71.29 -33.75
C THR A 360 -10.97 72.49 -33.81
N PRO A 361 -10.37 72.82 -34.98
CA PRO A 361 -9.64 74.05 -35.10
C PRO A 361 -10.60 75.20 -34.76
N LYS A 362 -10.19 76.07 -33.83
CA LYS A 362 -10.89 77.33 -33.59
C LYS A 362 -10.51 78.26 -34.76
N ASP A 363 -11.46 78.48 -35.67
CA ASP A 363 -11.38 79.53 -36.64
C ASP A 363 -11.25 80.94 -35.98
#